data_c83fb3917e3f23a44d3a50869c7baff8
#
_entry.id   c83fb3917e3f23a44d3a50869c7baff8
#
_cell.length_a   1.000
_cell.length_b   1.000
_cell.length_c   1.000
_cell.angle_alpha   90.00
_cell.angle_beta   90.00
_cell.angle_gamma   90.00
#
_symmetry.space_group_name_H-M   'P 1'
#
loop_
_entity.id
_entity.type
_entity.pdbx_description
1 polymer ?
#
loop_
_entity_poly.entity_id
_entity_poly.type
_entity_poly.pdbx_seq_one_letter_code
_entity_poly.pdbx_strand_id
1 'polypeptide(L)'
;MNKIISVIKPVKVILILALAIVALANCTERWEEMNTDPNRLTGLPDEYLFTSAVRGAFNDAQGSIQVDFGGQYAHVYISNNWVREIDKYNGFGTQDYPEGVFSGVYNSSIRNAIEVLKLTSEGAEYENRWHHAQAQIIAIISFSRLTDMFGDIPYSEGGMAKYGIEEPEYDKQEDIYADMVDRLRNCMITLKESGAAGQIYASNIDPIFKADIDKWLRFANSFRLHLAMRARFADPGKYEPIIAESLSLPLIESNDQNPTLETSDGKSDLYNPWYWTWKSSQEGIYNLVWTEKFINNLKDTGDPRLSFFATKNRDGEYQGMPNGLTDEAFSSFNKKNASIPTGVFFAKDQPIYLITAA
;
A
#
# COMPACT_ATOMS: atom_id res chain seq x y z
N MET A 1 70.41 -8.85 -41.89
CA MET A 1 69.59 -7.75 -41.35
C MET A 1 68.08 -8.00 -41.44
N ASN A 2 67.54 -8.69 -42.44
CA ASN A 2 66.07 -8.89 -42.62
C ASN A 2 65.44 -9.94 -41.71
N LYS A 3 66.16 -10.86 -41.05
CA LYS A 3 65.60 -11.85 -40.10
C LYS A 3 65.33 -11.32 -38.70
N ILE A 4 66.04 -10.27 -38.27
CA ILE A 4 65.86 -9.65 -36.96
C ILE A 4 64.61 -8.75 -36.98
N ILE A 5 64.29 -8.10 -38.09
CA ILE A 5 63.12 -7.23 -38.26
C ILE A 5 61.80 -8.02 -38.21
N SER A 6 61.80 -9.29 -38.69
CA SER A 6 60.61 -10.14 -38.70
C SER A 6 60.19 -10.66 -37.33
N VAL A 7 61.11 -10.74 -36.37
CA VAL A 7 60.82 -11.20 -34.98
C VAL A 7 60.43 -10.02 -34.09
N ILE A 8 60.95 -8.84 -34.35
CA ILE A 8 60.66 -7.62 -33.54
C ILE A 8 59.22 -7.13 -33.69
N LYS A 9 58.59 -7.30 -34.87
CA LYS A 9 57.18 -6.88 -35.10
C LYS A 9 56.19 -7.66 -34.23
N PRO A 10 56.16 -8.99 -34.19
CA PRO A 10 55.23 -9.72 -33.32
C PRO A 10 55.44 -9.49 -31.83
N VAL A 11 56.72 -9.34 -31.39
CA VAL A 11 57.03 -9.04 -29.97
C VAL A 11 56.50 -7.66 -29.55
N LYS A 12 56.64 -6.64 -30.41
CA LYS A 12 56.05 -5.31 -30.10
C LYS A 12 54.54 -5.35 -30.04
N VAL A 13 53.87 -6.10 -30.90
CA VAL A 13 52.39 -6.26 -30.88
C VAL A 13 51.95 -6.99 -29.62
N ILE A 14 52.65 -8.04 -29.21
CA ILE A 14 52.36 -8.78 -27.94
C ILE A 14 52.56 -7.86 -26.73
N LEU A 15 53.62 -7.03 -26.73
CA LEU A 15 53.88 -6.09 -25.63
C LEU A 15 52.79 -5.01 -25.52
N ILE A 16 52.32 -4.49 -26.66
CA ILE A 16 51.23 -3.51 -26.73
C ILE A 16 49.92 -4.13 -26.27
N LEU A 17 49.63 -5.37 -26.68
CA LEU A 17 48.44 -6.10 -26.19
C LEU A 17 48.48 -6.39 -24.71
N ALA A 18 49.64 -6.80 -24.18
CA ALA A 18 49.83 -7.02 -22.75
C ALA A 18 49.68 -5.71 -21.94
N LEU A 19 50.21 -4.58 -22.43
CA LEU A 19 50.02 -3.27 -21.80
C LEU A 19 48.55 -2.82 -21.84
N ALA A 20 47.84 -3.09 -22.96
CA ALA A 20 46.43 -2.79 -23.07
C ALA A 20 45.55 -3.62 -22.11
N ILE A 21 45.87 -4.91 -21.92
CA ILE A 21 45.18 -5.78 -20.97
C ILE A 21 45.41 -5.31 -19.53
N VAL A 22 46.63 -4.91 -19.15
CA VAL A 22 46.95 -4.35 -17.83
C VAL A 22 46.26 -3.01 -17.61
N ALA A 23 46.16 -2.16 -18.63
CA ALA A 23 45.46 -0.86 -18.54
C ALA A 23 43.95 -1.05 -18.39
N LEU A 24 43.34 -2.06 -19.04
CA LEU A 24 41.93 -2.39 -18.94
C LEU A 24 41.60 -3.05 -17.62
N ALA A 25 42.50 -3.85 -17.05
CA ALA A 25 42.29 -4.50 -15.73
C ALA A 25 42.27 -3.47 -14.58
N ASN A 26 43.06 -2.40 -14.64
CA ASN A 26 43.07 -1.36 -13.63
C ASN A 26 41.81 -0.46 -13.65
N CYS A 27 40.99 -0.48 -14.72
CA CYS A 27 39.74 0.27 -14.76
C CYS A 27 38.60 -0.40 -13.97
N THR A 28 38.73 -1.67 -13.59
CA THR A 28 37.68 -2.42 -12.91
C THR A 28 37.87 -2.56 -11.38
N GLU A 29 39.08 -2.33 -10.86
CA GLU A 29 39.37 -2.48 -9.43
C GLU A 29 38.60 -1.54 -8.49
N ARG A 30 38.05 -0.44 -9.01
CA ARG A 30 37.30 0.54 -8.21
C ARG A 30 35.82 0.61 -8.58
N TRP A 31 35.30 -0.32 -9.35
CA TRP A 31 33.90 -0.31 -9.76
C TRP A 31 32.94 -0.51 -8.59
N GLU A 32 33.28 -1.37 -7.66
CA GLU A 32 32.48 -1.55 -6.44
C GLU A 32 32.50 -0.30 -5.58
N GLU A 33 33.66 0.34 -5.42
CA GLU A 33 33.83 1.57 -4.66
C GLU A 33 33.12 2.76 -5.33
N MET A 34 33.17 2.88 -6.67
CA MET A 34 32.47 3.94 -7.42
C MET A 34 30.96 3.74 -7.48
N ASN A 35 30.48 2.50 -7.46
CA ASN A 35 29.08 2.16 -7.44
C ASN A 35 28.49 2.06 -6.03
N THR A 36 29.33 2.12 -5.00
CA THR A 36 28.87 2.19 -3.62
C THR A 36 28.66 3.65 -3.25
N ASP A 37 27.42 4.08 -3.16
CA ASP A 37 27.09 5.41 -2.64
C ASP A 37 27.59 5.49 -1.17
N PRO A 38 28.60 6.35 -0.86
CA PRO A 38 29.10 6.47 0.51
C PRO A 38 28.07 7.03 1.48
N ASN A 39 26.99 7.61 0.98
CA ASN A 39 25.85 8.08 1.77
C ASN A 39 24.71 7.03 1.82
N ARG A 40 24.88 5.88 1.16
CA ARG A 40 23.92 4.80 1.25
C ARG A 40 23.93 4.25 2.66
N LEU A 41 22.85 4.46 3.37
CA LEU A 41 22.64 3.88 4.69
C LEU A 41 22.72 2.33 4.56
N THR A 42 23.85 1.78 4.99
CA THR A 42 24.05 0.34 5.13
C THR A 42 23.46 -0.08 6.46
N GLY A 43 22.24 -0.60 6.45
CA GLY A 43 21.53 -1.00 7.65
C GLY A 43 20.73 0.15 8.28
N LEU A 44 19.45 0.21 7.99
CA LEU A 44 18.52 1.02 8.77
C LEU A 44 18.05 0.19 9.97
N PRO A 45 17.99 0.78 11.18
CA PRO A 45 17.29 0.14 12.28
C PRO A 45 15.87 -0.27 11.89
N ASP A 46 15.39 -1.37 12.41
CA ASP A 46 14.05 -1.91 12.14
C ASP A 46 12.94 -0.90 12.41
N GLU A 47 13.13 0.02 13.36
CA GLU A 47 12.21 1.09 13.73
C GLU A 47 11.86 2.03 12.56
N TYR A 48 12.86 2.45 11.78
CA TYR A 48 12.62 3.34 10.62
C TYR A 48 11.91 2.58 9.48
N LEU A 49 12.28 1.33 9.27
CA LEU A 49 11.65 0.47 8.28
C LEU A 49 10.20 0.16 8.66
N PHE A 50 9.93 -0.11 9.95
CA PHE A 50 8.59 -0.31 10.47
C PHE A 50 7.69 0.92 10.21
N THR A 51 8.15 2.10 10.60
CA THR A 51 7.39 3.34 10.36
C THR A 51 7.14 3.56 8.88
N SER A 52 8.11 3.25 8.01
CA SER A 52 7.96 3.34 6.55
C SER A 52 6.97 2.31 6.01
N ALA A 53 7.00 1.06 6.51
CA ALA A 53 6.05 0.02 6.14
C ALA A 53 4.61 0.40 6.51
N VAL A 54 4.40 0.93 7.72
CA VAL A 54 3.08 1.41 8.17
C VAL A 54 2.58 2.53 7.25
N ARG A 55 3.43 3.53 6.96
CA ARG A 55 3.05 4.64 6.06
C ARG A 55 2.69 4.13 4.67
N GLY A 56 3.46 3.21 4.10
CA GLY A 56 3.15 2.57 2.84
C GLY A 56 1.80 1.86 2.89
N ALA A 57 1.56 1.04 3.91
CA ALA A 57 0.31 0.32 4.08
C ALA A 57 -0.92 1.25 4.18
N PHE A 58 -0.79 2.44 4.75
CA PHE A 58 -1.88 3.40 4.85
C PHE A 58 -2.04 4.24 3.57
N ASN A 59 -0.95 4.74 3.00
CA ASN A 59 -0.98 5.60 1.82
C ASN A 59 -1.45 4.86 0.57
N ASP A 60 -0.93 3.66 0.31
CA ASP A 60 -1.26 2.88 -0.88
C ASP A 60 -2.73 2.49 -0.93
N ALA A 61 -3.34 2.29 0.24
CA ALA A 61 -4.77 2.02 0.32
C ALA A 61 -5.65 3.20 -0.08
N GLN A 62 -5.20 4.41 0.20
CA GLN A 62 -6.01 5.61 0.04
C GLN A 62 -5.81 6.27 -1.33
N GLY A 63 -4.64 6.09 -1.93
CA GLY A 63 -4.31 6.69 -3.22
C GLY A 63 -4.99 5.97 -4.38
N SER A 64 -4.21 5.23 -5.16
CA SER A 64 -4.68 4.64 -6.42
C SER A 64 -5.76 3.59 -6.23
N ILE A 65 -5.68 2.74 -5.18
CA ILE A 65 -6.65 1.64 -5.00
C ILE A 65 -8.07 2.16 -4.76
N GLN A 66 -8.23 3.10 -3.84
CA GLN A 66 -9.57 3.60 -3.50
C GLN A 66 -10.04 4.69 -4.45
N VAL A 67 -9.15 5.66 -4.76
CA VAL A 67 -9.52 6.82 -5.57
C VAL A 67 -9.72 6.44 -7.03
N ASP A 68 -8.76 5.72 -7.61
CA ASP A 68 -8.79 5.47 -9.03
C ASP A 68 -9.70 4.29 -9.41
N PHE A 69 -9.86 3.29 -8.53
CA PHE A 69 -10.63 2.10 -8.84
C PHE A 69 -11.85 1.88 -7.94
N GLY A 70 -11.65 1.67 -6.65
CA GLY A 70 -12.70 1.15 -5.75
C GLY A 70 -13.97 1.97 -5.77
N GLY A 71 -13.86 3.29 -5.66
CA GLY A 71 -15.02 4.17 -5.64
C GLY A 71 -15.71 4.29 -6.99
N GLN A 72 -15.00 4.17 -8.11
CA GLN A 72 -15.58 4.20 -9.45
C GLN A 72 -16.27 2.87 -9.78
N TYR A 73 -15.67 1.72 -9.46
CA TYR A 73 -16.34 0.42 -9.59
C TYR A 73 -17.56 0.29 -8.68
N ALA A 74 -17.51 0.87 -7.49
CA ALA A 74 -18.66 0.91 -6.59
C ALA A 74 -19.74 1.95 -7.00
N HIS A 75 -19.49 2.70 -8.07
CA HIS A 75 -20.36 3.78 -8.52
C HIS A 75 -20.63 4.83 -7.43
N VAL A 76 -19.61 5.19 -6.64
CA VAL A 76 -19.67 6.24 -5.64
C VAL A 76 -19.31 7.58 -6.28
N TYR A 77 -18.25 7.61 -7.06
CA TYR A 77 -17.83 8.80 -7.82
C TYR A 77 -17.28 8.42 -9.19
N ILE A 78 -17.13 9.41 -10.05
CA ILE A 78 -16.54 9.31 -11.38
C ILE A 78 -15.42 10.33 -11.49
N SER A 79 -14.26 9.91 -12.03
CA SER A 79 -13.23 10.82 -12.47
C SER A 79 -13.51 11.26 -13.90
N ASN A 80 -13.71 12.56 -14.09
CA ASN A 80 -14.09 13.14 -15.38
C ASN A 80 -12.94 13.29 -16.37
N ASN A 81 -11.71 13.05 -15.98
CA ASN A 81 -10.56 13.39 -16.83
C ASN A 81 -9.52 12.32 -16.96
N TRP A 82 -9.23 11.59 -15.90
CA TRP A 82 -8.03 10.73 -15.82
C TRP A 82 -8.30 9.26 -16.09
N VAL A 83 -9.36 8.71 -15.53
CA VAL A 83 -9.71 7.28 -15.60
C VAL A 83 -11.19 7.08 -15.89
N ARG A 84 -11.60 7.58 -17.04
CA ARG A 84 -13.00 7.79 -17.42
C ARG A 84 -13.81 6.52 -17.68
N GLU A 85 -13.15 5.42 -18.03
CA GLU A 85 -13.82 4.18 -18.43
C GLU A 85 -14.02 3.17 -17.29
N ILE A 86 -13.51 3.48 -16.09
CA ILE A 86 -13.55 2.56 -14.95
C ILE A 86 -14.99 2.33 -14.46
N ASP A 87 -15.83 3.34 -14.48
CA ASP A 87 -17.24 3.22 -14.12
C ASP A 87 -18.05 2.32 -15.09
N LYS A 88 -17.51 2.03 -16.27
CA LYS A 88 -18.04 1.08 -17.25
C LYS A 88 -17.41 -0.30 -17.15
N TYR A 89 -16.56 -0.55 -16.15
CA TYR A 89 -15.77 -1.76 -16.00
C TYR A 89 -14.82 -2.05 -17.19
N ASN A 90 -14.42 -1.02 -17.93
CA ASN A 90 -13.58 -1.09 -19.12
C ASN A 90 -12.23 -0.35 -18.96
N GLY A 91 -11.84 -0.02 -17.75
CA GLY A 91 -10.80 0.95 -17.46
C GLY A 91 -9.36 0.50 -17.56
N PHE A 92 -9.09 -0.77 -17.77
CA PHE A 92 -7.70 -1.27 -17.79
C PHE A 92 -7.01 -1.20 -19.15
N GLY A 93 -7.72 -0.79 -20.22
CA GLY A 93 -7.23 -0.92 -21.60
C GLY A 93 -6.22 0.13 -22.06
N THR A 94 -5.99 1.20 -21.34
CA THR A 94 -5.20 2.34 -21.84
C THR A 94 -4.14 2.89 -20.92
N GLN A 95 -4.00 2.41 -19.68
CA GLN A 95 -2.99 2.87 -18.73
C GLN A 95 -2.59 1.77 -17.75
N ASP A 96 -1.29 1.71 -17.42
CA ASP A 96 -0.64 0.69 -16.58
C ASP A 96 -0.94 0.86 -15.06
N TYR A 97 -2.16 1.30 -14.71
CA TYR A 97 -2.53 1.56 -13.31
C TYR A 97 -2.52 0.32 -12.41
N PRO A 98 -3.02 -0.86 -12.85
CA PRO A 98 -2.94 -2.06 -12.02
C PRO A 98 -1.50 -2.46 -11.73
N GLU A 99 -0.60 -2.34 -12.71
CA GLU A 99 0.83 -2.57 -12.52
C GLU A 99 1.43 -1.58 -11.51
N GLY A 100 1.06 -0.30 -11.62
CA GLY A 100 1.48 0.74 -10.67
C GLY A 100 1.03 0.46 -9.24
N VAL A 101 -0.20 -0.05 -9.05
CA VAL A 101 -0.71 -0.47 -7.72
C VAL A 101 0.06 -1.69 -7.22
N PHE A 102 0.21 -2.71 -8.05
CA PHE A 102 0.92 -3.94 -7.70
C PHE A 102 2.36 -3.64 -7.28
N SER A 103 3.13 -3.00 -8.14
CA SER A 103 4.53 -2.64 -7.86
C SER A 103 4.65 -1.63 -6.72
N GLY A 104 3.73 -0.68 -6.59
CA GLY A 104 3.69 0.32 -5.54
C GLY A 104 3.59 -0.29 -4.16
N VAL A 105 2.65 -1.20 -3.93
CA VAL A 105 2.46 -1.86 -2.62
C VAL A 105 3.67 -2.71 -2.25
N TYR A 106 4.27 -3.46 -3.22
CA TYR A 106 5.51 -4.20 -2.96
C TYR A 106 6.66 -3.27 -2.57
N ASN A 107 6.83 -2.16 -3.28
CA ASN A 107 7.96 -1.25 -3.08
C ASN A 107 7.84 -0.37 -1.84
N SER A 108 6.64 0.03 -1.46
CA SER A 108 6.42 0.97 -0.35
C SER A 108 6.25 0.26 0.99
N SER A 109 5.39 -0.75 1.06
CA SER A 109 5.01 -1.40 2.32
C SER A 109 5.63 -2.78 2.49
N ILE A 110 5.40 -3.70 1.54
CA ILE A 110 5.77 -5.10 1.69
C ILE A 110 7.29 -5.26 1.85
N ARG A 111 8.09 -4.65 0.97
CA ARG A 111 9.55 -4.73 1.05
C ARG A 111 10.07 -4.29 2.42
N ASN A 112 9.57 -3.18 2.94
CA ASN A 112 10.01 -2.66 4.23
C ASN A 112 9.54 -3.56 5.39
N ALA A 113 8.31 -4.08 5.34
CA ALA A 113 7.80 -5.00 6.35
C ALA A 113 8.59 -6.33 6.35
N ILE A 114 8.90 -6.90 5.17
CA ILE A 114 9.71 -8.10 5.03
C ILE A 114 11.13 -7.88 5.59
N GLU A 115 11.72 -6.71 5.32
CA GLU A 115 13.03 -6.37 5.89
C GLU A 115 12.97 -6.33 7.42
N VAL A 116 11.95 -5.71 8.02
CA VAL A 116 11.75 -5.73 9.47
C VAL A 116 11.62 -7.17 9.98
N LEU A 117 10.83 -8.01 9.31
CA LEU A 117 10.66 -9.41 9.70
C LEU A 117 11.99 -10.17 9.69
N LYS A 118 12.87 -9.92 8.71
CA LYS A 118 14.19 -10.53 8.65
C LYS A 118 15.13 -10.02 9.75
N LEU A 119 15.07 -8.72 10.04
CA LEU A 119 15.92 -8.08 11.06
C LEU A 119 15.50 -8.43 12.50
N THR A 120 14.22 -8.74 12.72
CA THR A 120 13.66 -9.01 14.07
C THR A 120 13.40 -10.50 14.35
N SER A 121 13.72 -11.38 13.39
CA SER A 121 13.60 -12.83 13.57
C SER A 121 14.61 -13.37 14.59
N GLU A 122 14.38 -14.59 15.07
CA GLU A 122 15.29 -15.28 15.98
C GLU A 122 16.72 -15.36 15.42
N GLY A 123 17.69 -14.95 16.21
CA GLY A 123 19.10 -14.90 15.83
C GLY A 123 19.50 -13.72 14.94
N ALA A 124 18.58 -12.82 14.59
CA ALA A 124 18.87 -11.64 13.77
C ALA A 124 19.43 -10.47 14.59
N GLU A 125 19.95 -9.43 13.90
CA GLU A 125 20.63 -8.27 14.50
C GLU A 125 19.76 -7.51 15.51
N TYR A 126 18.46 -7.38 15.23
CA TYR A 126 17.47 -6.69 16.07
C TYR A 126 16.41 -7.68 16.58
N GLU A 127 16.82 -8.91 16.96
CA GLU A 127 15.89 -9.94 17.43
C GLU A 127 14.90 -9.39 18.45
N ASN A 128 13.63 -9.32 18.04
CA ASN A 128 12.53 -8.91 18.90
C ASN A 128 11.21 -9.48 18.37
N ARG A 129 10.69 -10.50 19.04
CA ARG A 129 9.45 -11.17 18.61
C ARG A 129 8.21 -10.28 18.64
N TRP A 130 8.18 -9.24 19.45
CA TRP A 130 7.04 -8.30 19.53
C TRP A 130 7.08 -7.30 18.36
N HIS A 131 8.27 -6.75 18.01
CA HIS A 131 8.47 -5.98 16.77
C HIS A 131 8.13 -6.82 15.56
N HIS A 132 8.56 -8.08 15.54
CA HIS A 132 8.25 -9.04 14.49
C HIS A 132 6.73 -9.22 14.33
N ALA A 133 5.99 -9.40 15.45
CA ALA A 133 4.54 -9.55 15.41
C ALA A 133 3.83 -8.29 14.87
N GLN A 134 4.26 -7.08 15.26
CA GLN A 134 3.70 -5.84 14.74
C GLN A 134 3.97 -5.67 13.24
N ALA A 135 5.20 -5.95 12.78
CA ALA A 135 5.57 -5.91 11.37
C ALA A 135 4.80 -6.95 10.54
N GLN A 136 4.58 -8.14 11.10
CA GLN A 136 3.79 -9.21 10.46
C GLN A 136 2.33 -8.77 10.24
N ILE A 137 1.71 -8.08 11.20
CA ILE A 137 0.36 -7.53 11.05
C ILE A 137 0.32 -6.53 9.88
N ILE A 138 1.30 -5.64 9.76
CA ILE A 138 1.38 -4.65 8.67
C ILE A 138 1.62 -5.33 7.31
N ALA A 139 2.50 -6.34 7.24
CA ALA A 139 2.71 -7.13 6.03
C ALA A 139 1.41 -7.80 5.54
N ILE A 140 0.67 -8.43 6.45
CA ILE A 140 -0.60 -9.11 6.15
C ILE A 140 -1.62 -8.13 5.56
N ILE A 141 -1.72 -6.92 6.09
CA ILE A 141 -2.63 -5.89 5.55
C ILE A 141 -2.28 -5.57 4.09
N SER A 142 -1.00 -5.39 3.80
CA SER A 142 -0.55 -5.05 2.46
C SER A 142 -0.75 -6.20 1.46
N PHE A 143 -0.42 -7.42 1.86
CA PHE A 143 -0.66 -8.61 1.04
C PHE A 143 -2.15 -8.90 0.83
N SER A 144 -3.00 -8.68 1.85
CA SER A 144 -4.44 -8.91 1.70
C SER A 144 -5.05 -8.03 0.62
N ARG A 145 -4.60 -6.77 0.51
CA ARG A 145 -5.05 -5.85 -0.54
C ARG A 145 -4.64 -6.31 -1.92
N LEU A 146 -3.41 -6.80 -2.07
CA LEU A 146 -2.93 -7.30 -3.35
C LEU A 146 -3.70 -8.55 -3.77
N THR A 147 -3.83 -9.52 -2.88
CA THR A 147 -4.57 -10.75 -3.23
C THR A 147 -6.06 -10.48 -3.47
N ASP A 148 -6.66 -9.50 -2.78
CA ASP A 148 -8.04 -9.06 -3.03
C ASP A 148 -8.25 -8.48 -4.44
N MET A 149 -7.22 -7.82 -5.00
CA MET A 149 -7.27 -7.22 -6.32
C MET A 149 -6.82 -8.16 -7.43
N PHE A 150 -5.82 -8.99 -7.17
CA PHE A 150 -5.11 -9.75 -8.21
C PHE A 150 -5.25 -11.28 -8.09
N GLY A 151 -5.86 -11.78 -7.02
CA GLY A 151 -5.97 -13.22 -6.78
C GLY A 151 -4.65 -13.82 -6.29
N ASP A 152 -4.11 -14.78 -7.04
CA ASP A 152 -2.81 -15.38 -6.76
C ASP A 152 -1.71 -14.31 -6.90
N ILE A 153 -0.81 -14.22 -5.93
CA ILE A 153 0.31 -13.24 -5.90
C ILE A 153 1.57 -13.86 -5.31
N PRO A 154 2.76 -13.30 -5.54
CA PRO A 154 3.95 -13.64 -4.76
C PRO A 154 3.77 -13.25 -3.29
N TYR A 155 3.53 -14.22 -2.43
CA TYR A 155 3.28 -14.01 -1.00
C TYR A 155 4.39 -14.57 -0.12
N SER A 156 4.70 -15.85 -0.24
CA SER A 156 5.72 -16.53 0.57
C SER A 156 7.13 -16.02 0.29
N GLU A 157 7.39 -15.64 -0.95
CA GLU A 157 8.67 -15.11 -1.43
C GLU A 157 8.59 -13.61 -1.78
N GLY A 158 7.42 -13.01 -1.62
CA GLY A 158 7.17 -11.63 -1.96
C GLY A 158 8.04 -10.64 -1.18
N GLY A 159 8.68 -9.68 -1.89
CA GLY A 159 9.55 -8.65 -1.29
C GLY A 159 10.96 -9.14 -0.93
N MET A 160 11.37 -10.34 -1.34
CA MET A 160 12.64 -10.97 -0.96
C MET A 160 13.77 -10.80 -1.99
N ALA A 161 13.67 -9.89 -2.96
CA ALA A 161 14.71 -9.67 -3.97
C ALA A 161 16.09 -9.37 -3.36
N LYS A 162 16.16 -8.62 -2.25
CA LYS A 162 17.40 -8.34 -1.50
C LYS A 162 18.08 -9.64 -1.00
N TYR A 163 17.31 -10.71 -0.83
CA TYR A 163 17.76 -12.02 -0.34
C TYR A 163 17.97 -13.03 -1.46
N GLY A 164 18.06 -12.55 -2.72
CA GLY A 164 18.38 -13.36 -3.89
C GLY A 164 17.17 -14.03 -4.57
N ILE A 165 15.95 -13.70 -4.16
CA ILE A 165 14.73 -14.18 -4.81
C ILE A 165 14.21 -13.09 -5.74
N GLU A 166 14.70 -13.10 -6.99
CA GLU A 166 14.35 -12.09 -8.01
C GLU A 166 13.10 -12.48 -8.81
N GLU A 167 12.80 -13.76 -8.93
CA GLU A 167 11.64 -14.33 -9.62
C GLU A 167 10.79 -15.15 -8.64
N PRO A 168 10.01 -14.49 -7.75
CA PRO A 168 9.22 -15.19 -6.74
C PRO A 168 8.05 -15.96 -7.36
N GLU A 169 7.72 -17.12 -6.78
CA GLU A 169 6.55 -17.89 -7.18
C GLU A 169 5.24 -17.24 -6.71
N TYR A 170 4.16 -17.52 -7.46
CA TYR A 170 2.82 -17.08 -7.10
C TYR A 170 2.14 -18.10 -6.20
N ASP A 171 1.73 -17.68 -5.02
CA ASP A 171 0.94 -18.48 -4.10
C ASP A 171 -0.56 -18.37 -4.43
N LYS A 172 -1.29 -19.44 -4.15
CA LYS A 172 -2.75 -19.46 -4.34
C LYS A 172 -3.46 -18.57 -3.33
N GLN A 173 -4.45 -17.81 -3.77
CA GLN A 173 -5.22 -16.93 -2.90
C GLN A 173 -5.81 -17.67 -1.68
N GLU A 174 -6.28 -18.90 -1.86
CA GLU A 174 -6.82 -19.72 -0.78
C GLU A 174 -5.79 -20.05 0.30
N ASP A 175 -4.54 -20.32 -0.10
CA ASP A 175 -3.43 -20.60 0.80
C ASP A 175 -2.96 -19.31 1.51
N ILE A 176 -2.91 -18.20 0.77
CA ILE A 176 -2.59 -16.87 1.31
C ILE A 176 -3.57 -16.49 2.44
N TYR A 177 -4.87 -16.61 2.17
CA TYR A 177 -5.90 -16.29 3.18
C TYR A 177 -5.81 -17.19 4.41
N ALA A 178 -5.54 -18.49 4.20
CA ALA A 178 -5.35 -19.44 5.27
C ALA A 178 -4.18 -19.07 6.18
N ASP A 179 -3.03 -18.76 5.58
CA ASP A 179 -1.82 -18.39 6.30
C ASP A 179 -1.96 -17.03 7.01
N MET A 180 -2.59 -16.04 6.38
CA MET A 180 -2.83 -14.73 6.99
C MET A 180 -3.63 -14.81 8.29
N VAL A 181 -4.73 -15.57 8.32
CA VAL A 181 -5.56 -15.70 9.54
C VAL A 181 -4.84 -16.44 10.66
N ASP A 182 -4.00 -17.41 10.33
CA ASP A 182 -3.19 -18.15 11.30
C ASP A 182 -2.03 -17.30 11.84
N ARG A 183 -1.34 -16.55 10.98
CA ARG A 183 -0.29 -15.61 11.42
C ARG A 183 -0.85 -14.51 12.32
N LEU A 184 -2.01 -13.95 12.01
CA LEU A 184 -2.66 -12.96 12.90
C LEU A 184 -2.95 -13.55 14.27
N ARG A 185 -3.41 -14.81 14.34
CA ARG A 185 -3.60 -15.50 15.62
C ARG A 185 -2.28 -15.62 16.39
N ASN A 186 -1.21 -16.02 15.73
CA ASN A 186 0.11 -16.14 16.35
C ASN A 186 0.65 -14.77 16.83
N CYS A 187 0.47 -13.71 16.04
CA CYS A 187 0.80 -12.33 16.47
C CYS A 187 0.06 -11.93 17.74
N MET A 188 -1.24 -12.24 17.83
CA MET A 188 -2.02 -11.95 19.05
C MET A 188 -1.52 -12.75 20.26
N ILE A 189 -1.13 -14.01 20.10
CA ILE A 189 -0.54 -14.82 21.15
C ILE A 189 0.74 -14.15 21.65
N THR A 190 1.66 -13.79 20.75
CA THR A 190 2.91 -13.11 21.10
C THR A 190 2.67 -11.77 21.82
N LEU A 191 1.74 -10.95 21.30
CA LEU A 191 1.43 -9.65 21.90
C LEU A 191 0.73 -9.74 23.26
N LYS A 192 0.11 -10.87 23.62
CA LYS A 192 -0.49 -11.12 24.94
C LYS A 192 0.51 -11.60 26.00
N GLU A 193 1.72 -11.92 25.62
CA GLU A 193 2.71 -12.42 26.57
C GLU A 193 3.10 -11.39 27.63
N SER A 194 3.46 -11.85 28.81
CA SER A 194 3.92 -10.99 29.90
C SER A 194 5.15 -10.17 29.49
N GLY A 195 5.08 -8.87 29.69
CA GLY A 195 6.17 -7.95 29.33
C GLY A 195 6.08 -7.35 27.91
N ALA A 196 5.15 -7.78 27.07
CA ALA A 196 4.99 -7.26 25.70
C ALA A 196 4.83 -5.73 25.65
N ALA A 197 4.12 -5.13 26.59
CA ALA A 197 3.88 -3.69 26.64
C ALA A 197 5.15 -2.83 26.72
N GLY A 198 6.28 -3.38 27.22
CA GLY A 198 7.56 -2.68 27.24
C GLY A 198 8.52 -3.07 26.10
N GLN A 199 8.06 -3.96 25.20
CA GLN A 199 8.89 -4.54 24.14
C GLN A 199 8.38 -4.27 22.72
N ILE A 200 7.16 -3.78 22.59
CA ILE A 200 6.62 -3.30 21.30
C ILE A 200 7.26 -1.95 20.93
N TYR A 201 7.11 -1.55 19.68
CA TYR A 201 7.63 -0.25 19.22
C TYR A 201 7.16 0.88 20.11
N ALA A 202 8.11 1.75 20.50
CA ALA A 202 7.84 2.92 21.33
C ALA A 202 6.86 3.91 20.66
N SER A 203 6.21 4.76 21.44
CA SER A 203 5.15 5.65 20.97
C SER A 203 5.59 6.66 19.90
N ASN A 204 6.86 6.99 19.84
CA ASN A 204 7.43 7.86 18.81
C ASN A 204 7.75 7.10 17.50
N ILE A 205 7.77 5.77 17.54
CA ILE A 205 8.03 4.89 16.39
C ILE A 205 6.73 4.29 15.86
N ASP A 206 5.79 3.94 16.74
CA ASP A 206 4.46 3.45 16.38
C ASP A 206 3.53 4.62 15.99
N PRO A 207 3.30 4.86 14.69
CA PRO A 207 2.55 6.03 14.26
C PRO A 207 1.05 5.88 14.39
N ILE A 208 0.53 4.64 14.63
CA ILE A 208 -0.92 4.34 14.60
C ILE A 208 -1.54 4.17 15.98
N PHE A 209 -0.85 3.51 16.91
CA PHE A 209 -1.40 3.23 18.25
C PHE A 209 -0.56 3.77 19.40
N LYS A 210 0.59 4.41 19.10
CA LYS A 210 1.45 5.05 20.10
C LYS A 210 1.85 4.10 21.23
N ALA A 211 2.21 2.87 20.90
CA ALA A 211 2.58 1.79 21.81
C ALA A 211 1.42 1.26 22.68
N ASP A 212 0.18 1.42 22.27
CA ASP A 212 -0.98 0.84 22.95
C ASP A 212 -1.20 -0.61 22.48
N ILE A 213 -0.80 -1.54 23.35
CA ILE A 213 -0.87 -2.98 23.04
C ILE A 213 -2.31 -3.51 22.95
N ASP A 214 -3.26 -2.96 23.71
CA ASP A 214 -4.67 -3.38 23.64
C ASP A 214 -5.26 -3.01 22.28
N LYS A 215 -4.95 -1.83 21.76
CA LYS A 215 -5.35 -1.42 20.40
C LYS A 215 -4.73 -2.32 19.33
N TRP A 216 -3.47 -2.71 19.45
CA TRP A 216 -2.84 -3.68 18.55
C TRP A 216 -3.55 -5.03 18.55
N LEU A 217 -3.91 -5.55 19.72
CA LEU A 217 -4.64 -6.81 19.87
C LEU A 217 -6.04 -6.74 19.27
N ARG A 218 -6.79 -5.68 19.56
CA ARG A 218 -8.12 -5.42 18.98
C ARG A 218 -8.05 -5.32 17.45
N PHE A 219 -7.05 -4.61 16.95
CA PHE A 219 -6.84 -4.46 15.52
C PHE A 219 -6.53 -5.79 14.83
N ALA A 220 -5.56 -6.55 15.36
CA ALA A 220 -5.20 -7.85 14.79
C ALA A 220 -6.41 -8.81 14.76
N ASN A 221 -7.22 -8.84 15.84
CA ASN A 221 -8.41 -9.68 15.90
C ASN A 221 -9.52 -9.21 14.96
N SER A 222 -9.76 -7.90 14.88
CA SER A 222 -10.77 -7.33 13.96
C SER A 222 -10.39 -7.58 12.51
N PHE A 223 -9.09 -7.48 12.18
CA PHE A 223 -8.61 -7.76 10.84
C PHE A 223 -8.67 -9.27 10.51
N ARG A 224 -8.38 -10.13 11.48
CA ARG A 224 -8.56 -11.58 11.35
C ARG A 224 -10.02 -11.95 11.09
N LEU A 225 -10.95 -11.35 11.83
CA LEU A 225 -12.38 -11.50 11.60
C LEU A 225 -12.77 -11.03 10.20
N HIS A 226 -12.27 -9.87 9.76
CA HIS A 226 -12.52 -9.34 8.43
C HIS A 226 -12.10 -10.33 7.33
N LEU A 227 -10.89 -10.87 7.39
CA LEU A 227 -10.40 -11.86 6.44
C LEU A 227 -11.25 -13.15 6.43
N ALA A 228 -11.56 -13.67 7.62
CA ALA A 228 -12.38 -14.86 7.76
C ALA A 228 -13.80 -14.65 7.21
N MET A 229 -14.41 -13.50 7.46
CA MET A 229 -15.73 -13.14 6.91
C MET A 229 -15.74 -13.06 5.39
N ARG A 230 -14.66 -12.55 4.78
CA ARG A 230 -14.53 -12.50 3.31
C ARG A 230 -14.42 -13.90 2.70
N ALA A 231 -13.66 -14.80 3.32
CA ALA A 231 -13.40 -16.14 2.81
C ALA A 231 -14.46 -17.18 3.21
N ARG A 232 -15.40 -16.84 4.11
CA ARG A 232 -16.34 -17.79 4.72
C ARG A 232 -17.16 -18.62 3.74
N PHE A 233 -17.52 -18.07 2.58
CA PHE A 233 -18.32 -18.77 1.58
C PHE A 233 -17.47 -19.67 0.67
N ALA A 234 -16.16 -19.44 0.58
CA ALA A 234 -15.24 -20.30 -0.16
C ALA A 234 -14.97 -21.61 0.62
N ASP A 235 -14.75 -21.51 1.94
CA ASP A 235 -14.58 -22.66 2.83
C ASP A 235 -15.25 -22.40 4.20
N PRO A 236 -16.55 -22.65 4.32
CA PRO A 236 -17.26 -22.46 5.58
C PRO A 236 -16.69 -23.30 6.73
N GLY A 237 -16.25 -24.53 6.44
CA GLY A 237 -15.71 -25.44 7.46
C GLY A 237 -14.46 -24.90 8.14
N LYS A 238 -13.64 -24.17 7.41
CA LYS A 238 -12.42 -23.53 7.91
C LYS A 238 -12.70 -22.20 8.59
N TYR A 239 -13.50 -21.33 7.97
CA TYR A 239 -13.60 -19.94 8.40
C TYR A 239 -14.68 -19.66 9.46
N GLU A 240 -15.77 -20.44 9.53
CA GLU A 240 -16.80 -20.26 10.57
C GLU A 240 -16.25 -20.45 12.00
N PRO A 241 -15.41 -21.45 12.29
CA PRO A 241 -14.76 -21.53 13.61
C PRO A 241 -13.86 -20.33 13.94
N ILE A 242 -13.14 -19.79 12.93
CA ILE A 242 -12.29 -18.61 13.09
C ILE A 242 -13.13 -17.37 13.39
N ILE A 243 -14.26 -17.21 12.72
CA ILE A 243 -15.23 -16.14 12.97
C ILE A 243 -15.75 -16.23 14.43
N ALA A 244 -16.20 -17.42 14.84
CA ALA A 244 -16.70 -17.65 16.19
C ALA A 244 -15.63 -17.35 17.26
N GLU A 245 -14.39 -17.78 17.06
CA GLU A 245 -13.27 -17.46 17.95
C GLU A 245 -13.03 -15.95 18.02
N SER A 246 -12.94 -15.27 16.86
CA SER A 246 -12.68 -13.83 16.81
C SER A 246 -13.77 -13.00 17.45
N LEU A 247 -15.04 -13.38 17.31
CA LEU A 247 -16.18 -12.73 17.96
C LEU A 247 -16.18 -12.92 19.50
N SER A 248 -15.49 -13.91 20.03
CA SER A 248 -15.34 -14.13 21.46
C SER A 248 -14.20 -13.30 22.09
N LEU A 249 -13.39 -12.66 21.30
CA LEU A 249 -12.23 -11.86 21.70
C LEU A 249 -12.51 -10.36 21.50
N PRO A 250 -11.76 -9.47 22.18
CA PRO A 250 -11.91 -8.03 21.99
C PRO A 250 -11.73 -7.59 20.53
N LEU A 251 -12.66 -6.79 20.03
CA LEU A 251 -12.67 -6.18 18.71
C LEU A 251 -12.49 -4.65 18.83
N ILE A 252 -12.33 -3.97 17.70
CA ILE A 252 -12.50 -2.52 17.62
C ILE A 252 -13.98 -2.21 17.81
N GLU A 253 -14.32 -1.44 18.84
CA GLU A 253 -15.70 -1.13 19.24
C GLU A 253 -16.02 0.37 19.16
N SER A 254 -14.97 1.21 19.02
CA SER A 254 -15.11 2.67 19.00
C SER A 254 -14.06 3.32 18.10
N ASN A 255 -14.34 4.55 17.64
CA ASN A 255 -13.48 5.25 16.70
C ASN A 255 -12.09 5.61 17.26
N ASP A 256 -11.94 5.74 18.57
CA ASP A 256 -10.66 6.01 19.23
C ASP A 256 -9.74 4.76 19.27
N GLN A 257 -10.28 3.59 18.96
CA GLN A 257 -9.54 2.34 18.82
C GLN A 257 -9.12 2.05 17.35
N ASN A 258 -9.58 2.85 16.42
CA ASN A 258 -9.23 2.65 15.01
C ASN A 258 -7.72 2.84 14.76
N PRO A 259 -7.12 2.01 13.90
CA PRO A 259 -5.77 2.25 13.41
C PRO A 259 -5.75 3.52 12.57
N THR A 260 -5.15 4.56 13.11
CA THR A 260 -5.20 5.92 12.55
C THR A 260 -3.79 6.43 12.32
N LEU A 261 -3.48 6.77 11.07
CA LEU A 261 -2.25 7.47 10.73
C LEU A 261 -2.52 8.98 10.69
N GLU A 262 -1.86 9.71 11.57
CA GLU A 262 -1.95 11.17 11.58
C GLU A 262 -1.26 11.76 10.35
N THR A 263 -1.88 12.76 9.77
CA THR A 263 -1.37 13.56 8.65
C THR A 263 -1.05 14.98 9.11
N SER A 264 -0.37 15.74 8.27
CA SER A 264 0.07 17.10 8.62
C SER A 264 -0.01 18.00 7.39
N ASP A 265 -0.34 19.26 7.58
CA ASP A 265 -0.30 20.27 6.52
C ASP A 265 1.09 20.89 6.29
N GLY A 266 2.07 20.55 7.15
CA GLY A 266 3.42 21.13 7.14
C GLY A 266 4.36 20.57 6.08
N LYS A 267 4.17 19.31 5.66
CA LYS A 267 5.02 18.61 4.69
C LYS A 267 4.17 17.82 3.70
N SER A 268 4.48 17.94 2.43
CA SER A 268 3.68 17.32 1.34
C SER A 268 3.59 15.80 1.40
N ASP A 269 4.62 15.14 1.92
CA ASP A 269 4.67 13.68 2.12
C ASP A 269 3.83 13.17 3.32
N LEU A 270 3.34 14.11 4.15
CA LEU A 270 2.47 13.84 5.28
C LEU A 270 1.02 14.29 5.07
N TYR A 271 0.67 14.76 3.88
CA TYR A 271 -0.70 15.12 3.57
C TYR A 271 -1.59 13.88 3.46
N ASN A 272 -2.87 14.06 3.76
CA ASN A 272 -3.85 13.06 3.39
C ASN A 272 -3.85 12.88 1.86
N PRO A 273 -3.69 11.65 1.32
CA PRO A 273 -3.63 11.40 -0.12
C PRO A 273 -4.85 11.93 -0.88
N TRP A 274 -6.03 11.88 -0.27
CA TRP A 274 -7.27 12.42 -0.83
C TRP A 274 -7.24 13.93 -1.04
N TYR A 275 -6.44 14.67 -0.26
CA TYR A 275 -6.28 16.12 -0.43
C TYR A 275 -5.85 16.49 -1.84
N TRP A 276 -4.87 15.77 -2.39
CA TRP A 276 -4.39 16.03 -3.76
C TRP A 276 -5.45 15.76 -4.80
N THR A 277 -6.20 14.67 -4.68
CA THR A 277 -7.30 14.34 -5.58
C THR A 277 -8.40 15.41 -5.51
N TRP A 278 -8.78 15.82 -4.30
CA TRP A 278 -9.76 16.88 -4.12
C TRP A 278 -9.27 18.23 -4.66
N LYS A 279 -8.04 18.64 -4.33
CA LYS A 279 -7.44 19.88 -4.80
C LYS A 279 -7.39 19.92 -6.32
N SER A 280 -6.91 18.85 -6.95
CA SER A 280 -6.86 18.73 -8.40
C SER A 280 -8.25 18.77 -9.03
N SER A 281 -9.26 18.24 -8.36
CA SER A 281 -10.66 18.34 -8.79
C SER A 281 -11.18 19.79 -8.74
N GLN A 282 -10.82 20.55 -7.69
CA GLN A 282 -11.18 21.97 -7.59
C GLN A 282 -10.48 22.82 -8.66
N GLU A 283 -9.24 22.51 -8.98
CA GLU A 283 -8.45 23.17 -10.03
C GLU A 283 -8.85 22.72 -11.45
N GLY A 284 -9.76 21.75 -11.57
CA GLY A 284 -10.26 21.24 -12.85
C GLY A 284 -9.36 20.22 -13.53
N ILE A 285 -8.37 19.68 -12.81
CA ILE A 285 -7.41 18.70 -13.35
C ILE A 285 -8.02 17.30 -13.34
N TYR A 286 -8.61 16.85 -12.24
CA TYR A 286 -9.20 15.50 -12.11
C TYR A 286 -10.72 15.44 -12.14
N ASN A 287 -11.39 16.56 -11.92
CA ASN A 287 -12.86 16.67 -11.97
C ASN A 287 -13.61 15.49 -11.34
N LEU A 288 -13.28 15.18 -10.08
CA LEU A 288 -14.00 14.17 -9.32
C LEU A 288 -15.42 14.65 -9.03
N VAL A 289 -16.41 13.86 -9.42
CA VAL A 289 -17.83 14.16 -9.19
C VAL A 289 -18.52 12.95 -8.57
N TRP A 290 -19.52 13.20 -7.73
CA TRP A 290 -20.36 12.14 -7.19
C TRP A 290 -21.26 11.55 -8.28
N THR A 291 -21.51 10.24 -8.20
CA THR A 291 -22.42 9.58 -9.12
C THR A 291 -23.88 9.90 -8.77
N GLU A 292 -24.75 9.79 -9.76
CA GLU A 292 -26.20 9.89 -9.57
C GLU A 292 -26.70 8.86 -8.56
N LYS A 293 -26.22 7.62 -8.65
CA LYS A 293 -26.53 6.52 -7.72
C LYS A 293 -26.19 6.89 -6.27
N PHE A 294 -25.00 7.45 -6.03
CA PHE A 294 -24.58 7.84 -4.69
C PHE A 294 -25.43 8.98 -4.14
N ILE A 295 -25.63 10.06 -4.92
CA ILE A 295 -26.42 11.20 -4.49
C ILE A 295 -27.87 10.81 -4.25
N ASN A 296 -28.48 10.04 -5.16
CA ASN A 296 -29.88 9.60 -5.01
C ASN A 296 -30.05 8.70 -3.80
N ASN A 297 -29.12 7.78 -3.53
CA ASN A 297 -29.18 6.96 -2.33
C ASN A 297 -29.21 7.80 -1.04
N LEU A 298 -28.39 8.85 -0.95
CA LEU A 298 -28.39 9.75 0.21
C LEU A 298 -29.69 10.57 0.31
N LYS A 299 -30.25 11.00 -0.84
CA LYS A 299 -31.54 11.74 -0.88
C LYS A 299 -32.71 10.85 -0.50
N ASP A 300 -32.81 9.67 -1.07
CA ASP A 300 -33.94 8.75 -0.91
C ASP A 300 -34.00 8.18 0.52
N THR A 301 -32.86 8.02 1.16
CA THR A 301 -32.78 7.60 2.57
C THR A 301 -32.90 8.76 3.57
N GLY A 302 -32.94 10.00 3.09
CA GLY A 302 -32.92 11.18 3.96
C GLY A 302 -31.63 11.30 4.79
N ASP A 303 -30.49 10.82 4.26
CA ASP A 303 -29.21 10.78 4.97
C ASP A 303 -28.74 12.21 5.29
N PRO A 304 -28.60 12.57 6.59
CA PRO A 304 -28.17 13.92 6.98
C PRO A 304 -26.76 14.28 6.51
N ARG A 305 -25.95 13.29 6.13
CA ARG A 305 -24.58 13.49 5.65
C ARG A 305 -24.50 14.00 4.22
N LEU A 306 -25.62 14.10 3.49
CA LEU A 306 -25.61 14.57 2.09
C LEU A 306 -24.89 15.92 1.93
N SER A 307 -25.21 16.90 2.77
CA SER A 307 -24.57 18.22 2.73
C SER A 307 -23.12 18.23 3.21
N PHE A 308 -22.74 17.21 3.93
CA PHE A 308 -21.36 17.02 4.38
C PHE A 308 -20.48 16.38 3.28
N PHE A 309 -21.04 15.42 2.52
CA PHE A 309 -20.33 14.77 1.40
C PHE A 309 -20.28 15.64 0.14
N ALA A 310 -21.36 16.33 -0.19
CA ALA A 310 -21.56 16.91 -1.51
C ALA A 310 -21.85 18.41 -1.48
N THR A 311 -21.28 19.12 -2.45
CA THR A 311 -21.71 20.50 -2.76
C THR A 311 -22.94 20.49 -3.64
N LYS A 312 -23.73 21.56 -3.57
CA LYS A 312 -24.76 21.80 -4.56
C LYS A 312 -24.13 22.15 -5.91
N ASN A 313 -24.79 21.78 -7.00
CA ASN A 313 -24.41 22.16 -8.34
C ASN A 313 -24.75 23.66 -8.62
N ARG A 314 -24.56 24.12 -9.86
CA ARG A 314 -24.83 25.50 -10.26
C ARG A 314 -26.28 25.93 -10.06
N ASP A 315 -27.22 24.99 -10.18
CA ASP A 315 -28.65 25.27 -10.07
C ASP A 315 -29.15 25.21 -8.61
N GLY A 316 -28.24 25.02 -7.67
CA GLY A 316 -28.55 24.94 -6.24
C GLY A 316 -29.04 23.57 -5.78
N GLU A 317 -28.91 22.54 -6.61
CA GLU A 317 -29.39 21.18 -6.36
C GLU A 317 -28.25 20.20 -6.06
N TYR A 318 -28.55 19.15 -5.30
CA TYR A 318 -27.68 17.97 -5.19
C TYR A 318 -28.01 17.05 -6.36
N GLN A 319 -27.09 16.93 -7.29
CA GLN A 319 -27.23 16.11 -8.49
C GLN A 319 -25.92 15.37 -8.77
N GLY A 320 -25.98 14.06 -8.87
CA GLY A 320 -24.85 13.25 -9.27
C GLY A 320 -24.76 13.09 -10.79
N MET A 321 -23.58 12.66 -11.24
CA MET A 321 -23.34 12.34 -12.65
C MET A 321 -23.78 10.91 -12.94
N PRO A 322 -24.58 10.66 -14.01
CA PRO A 322 -24.90 9.31 -14.41
C PRO A 322 -23.64 8.49 -14.77
N ASN A 323 -23.64 7.20 -14.42
CA ASN A 323 -22.58 6.27 -14.84
C ASN A 323 -22.75 5.84 -16.31
N GLY A 324 -21.68 5.40 -16.92
CA GLY A 324 -21.72 4.81 -18.26
C GLY A 324 -21.98 5.77 -19.40
N LEU A 325 -21.77 7.08 -19.22
CA LEU A 325 -22.00 8.07 -20.25
C LEU A 325 -21.10 7.86 -21.48
N THR A 326 -21.67 8.12 -22.68
CA THR A 326 -20.88 8.24 -23.91
C THR A 326 -19.97 9.47 -23.85
N ASP A 327 -18.94 9.53 -24.70
CA ASP A 327 -18.02 10.67 -24.75
C ASP A 327 -18.73 12.00 -25.01
N GLU A 328 -19.73 12.01 -25.85
CA GLU A 328 -20.53 13.18 -26.16
C GLU A 328 -21.37 13.64 -24.97
N ALA A 329 -22.11 12.71 -24.35
CA ALA A 329 -22.93 12.99 -23.17
C ALA A 329 -22.06 13.42 -21.98
N PHE A 330 -20.91 12.80 -21.82
CA PHE A 330 -19.94 13.12 -20.80
C PHE A 330 -19.37 14.54 -20.96
N SER A 331 -19.04 14.94 -22.19
CA SER A 331 -18.50 16.28 -22.47
C SER A 331 -19.51 17.39 -22.15
N SER A 332 -20.81 17.09 -22.22
CA SER A 332 -21.89 18.01 -21.85
C SER A 332 -22.13 18.07 -20.34
N PHE A 333 -21.76 17.04 -19.59
CA PHE A 333 -21.95 16.93 -18.15
C PHE A 333 -20.65 17.28 -17.41
N ASN A 334 -20.59 18.37 -16.69
CA ASN A 334 -19.40 18.86 -16.02
C ASN A 334 -19.67 19.22 -14.56
N LYS A 335 -18.63 19.62 -13.81
CA LYS A 335 -18.74 20.00 -12.40
C LYS A 335 -19.76 21.10 -12.08
N LYS A 336 -20.21 21.85 -13.08
CA LYS A 336 -21.27 22.86 -12.89
C LYS A 336 -22.65 22.21 -12.81
N ASN A 337 -22.80 21.05 -13.44
CA ASN A 337 -24.05 20.29 -13.50
C ASN A 337 -24.08 19.15 -12.47
N ALA A 338 -22.95 18.78 -11.89
CA ALA A 338 -22.86 17.72 -10.91
C ALA A 338 -22.34 18.21 -9.55
N SER A 339 -22.79 17.55 -8.50
CA SER A 339 -22.26 17.71 -7.15
C SER A 339 -20.84 17.16 -7.05
N ILE A 340 -19.96 17.91 -6.44
CA ILE A 340 -18.58 17.52 -6.18
C ILE A 340 -18.35 17.28 -4.69
N PRO A 341 -17.31 16.57 -4.32
CA PRO A 341 -16.93 16.39 -2.92
C PRO A 341 -16.67 17.71 -2.20
N THR A 342 -17.10 17.81 -0.95
CA THR A 342 -16.76 18.97 -0.10
C THR A 342 -15.32 18.91 0.37
N GLY A 343 -14.69 20.05 0.67
CA GLY A 343 -13.32 20.11 1.18
C GLY A 343 -13.14 19.63 2.62
N VAL A 344 -14.24 19.37 3.33
CA VAL A 344 -14.17 18.98 4.75
C VAL A 344 -13.51 17.62 4.93
N PHE A 345 -13.76 16.67 4.03
CA PHE A 345 -13.16 15.33 4.08
C PHE A 345 -11.71 15.26 3.61
N PHE A 346 -11.27 16.25 2.87
CA PHE A 346 -10.04 16.22 2.11
C PHE A 346 -9.04 17.27 2.58
N ALA A 347 -9.19 17.75 3.83
CA ALA A 347 -8.19 18.62 4.43
C ALA A 347 -6.84 17.86 4.55
N LYS A 348 -5.74 18.60 4.41
CA LYS A 348 -4.38 18.03 4.41
C LYS A 348 -4.05 17.24 5.66
N ASP A 349 -4.61 17.68 6.79
CA ASP A 349 -4.42 17.16 8.14
C ASP A 349 -5.50 16.16 8.58
N GLN A 350 -6.40 15.75 7.68
CA GLN A 350 -7.36 14.71 8.00
C GLN A 350 -6.68 13.36 8.17
N PRO A 351 -6.85 12.68 9.31
CA PRO A 351 -6.24 11.38 9.55
C PRO A 351 -6.66 10.32 8.54
N ILE A 352 -5.77 9.38 8.28
CA ILE A 352 -6.05 8.21 7.44
C ILE A 352 -6.47 7.06 8.35
N TYR A 353 -7.63 6.49 8.09
CA TYR A 353 -8.16 5.32 8.78
C TYR A 353 -8.02 4.08 7.91
N LEU A 354 -7.46 3.01 8.46
CA LEU A 354 -7.30 1.75 7.74
C LEU A 354 -8.57 0.89 7.81
N ILE A 355 -9.17 0.83 8.98
CA ILE A 355 -10.44 0.18 9.29
C ILE A 355 -11.18 1.12 10.22
N THR A 356 -12.47 1.23 10.08
CA THR A 356 -13.31 1.99 11.00
C THR A 356 -14.21 1.05 11.78
N ALA A 357 -14.52 1.40 13.01
CA ALA A 357 -15.61 0.75 13.74
C ALA A 357 -16.91 0.98 12.96
N ALA A 358 -17.63 -0.09 12.64
CA ALA A 358 -18.88 -0.04 11.91
C ALA A 358 -20.06 0.21 12.87
#